data_dc075d1bcff0418bc117ce38e60e2bcb
#
_entry.id   dc075d1bcff0418bc117ce38e60e2bcb
#
_cell.length_a   1.000
_cell.length_b   1.000
_cell.length_c   1.000
_cell.angle_alpha   90.00
_cell.angle_beta   90.00
_cell.angle_gamma   90.00
#
_symmetry.space_group_name_H-M   'P 1'
#
loop_
_entity.id
_entity.type
_entity.pdbx_description
1 polymer ?
#
loop_
_entity_poly.entity_id
_entity_poly.type
_entity_poly.pdbx_seq_one_letter_code
_entity_poly.pdbx_strand_id
1 'polypeptide(L)'
;IELKCPTYPLWEQMALPRAVKRIKPDLMHCTSNTAPLHCPVPLVLTLHDIIYLEKRQSSSQSWYQEMGWHYRRLVVPRMLPKCKKIITVSQFERKRILEVLHLPSEQLVAVYNGFNSHFHLQPKAPEITRKYIDSDNYLFFLGNTDPKKNTPRVLKAYSEYLKRSEKKLPLLIADLKEDAIDRILEEEKITDIKSSLRFPGYIANTDLAALYS
;
A
#
# COMPACT_ATOMS: atom_id res chain seq x y z
N ILE A 1 -10.58 -13.55 19.41
CA ILE A 1 -12.00 -13.21 19.55
C ILE A 1 -12.48 -12.66 18.22
N GLU A 2 -13.47 -13.30 17.65
CA GLU A 2 -14.12 -12.82 16.43
C GLU A 2 -15.27 -11.87 16.83
N LEU A 3 -15.28 -10.66 16.24
CA LEU A 3 -16.33 -9.67 16.43
C LEU A 3 -17.06 -9.47 15.10
N LYS A 4 -18.29 -10.01 15.00
CA LYS A 4 -19.16 -9.83 13.83
C LYS A 4 -19.90 -8.50 13.93
N CYS A 5 -19.84 -7.70 12.87
CA CYS A 5 -20.56 -6.44 12.77
C CYS A 5 -20.85 -6.13 11.28
N PRO A 6 -22.01 -5.55 10.93
CA PRO A 6 -22.40 -5.37 9.54
C PRO A 6 -21.54 -4.36 8.77
N THR A 7 -20.93 -3.40 9.45
CA THR A 7 -20.07 -2.38 8.82
C THR A 7 -18.83 -2.09 9.64
N TYR A 8 -17.74 -1.67 8.98
CA TYR A 8 -16.50 -1.30 9.64
C TYR A 8 -16.67 -0.18 10.69
N PRO A 9 -17.38 0.94 10.42
CA PRO A 9 -17.60 1.97 11.43
C PRO A 9 -18.31 1.46 12.69
N LEU A 10 -19.33 0.64 12.55
CA LEU A 10 -20.03 0.06 13.70
C LEU A 10 -19.13 -0.93 14.45
N TRP A 11 -18.35 -1.71 13.72
CA TRP A 11 -17.37 -2.61 14.32
C TRP A 11 -16.35 -1.82 15.16
N GLU A 12 -15.73 -0.79 14.58
CA GLU A 12 -14.69 -0.02 15.24
C GLU A 12 -15.23 0.83 16.40
N GLN A 13 -16.37 1.50 16.21
CA GLN A 13 -16.89 2.47 17.19
C GLN A 13 -17.75 1.84 18.30
N MET A 14 -18.28 0.64 18.10
CA MET A 14 -19.20 0.01 19.06
C MET A 14 -18.73 -1.39 19.50
N ALA A 15 -18.51 -2.31 18.58
CA ALA A 15 -18.17 -3.70 18.93
C ALA A 15 -16.81 -3.79 19.60
N LEU A 16 -15.82 -3.11 19.04
CA LEU A 16 -14.44 -3.12 19.54
C LEU A 16 -14.31 -2.52 20.95
N PRO A 17 -14.83 -1.31 21.28
CA PRO A 17 -14.81 -0.79 22.64
C PRO A 17 -15.53 -1.66 23.67
N ARG A 18 -16.65 -2.30 23.28
CA ARG A 18 -17.36 -3.25 24.16
C ARG A 18 -16.51 -4.49 24.47
N ALA A 19 -15.83 -5.01 23.45
CA ALA A 19 -14.91 -6.14 23.64
C ALA A 19 -13.73 -5.77 24.54
N VAL A 20 -13.12 -4.60 24.32
CA VAL A 20 -12.04 -4.06 25.15
C VAL A 20 -12.49 -3.89 26.60
N LYS A 21 -13.68 -3.34 26.84
CA LYS A 21 -14.24 -3.19 28.18
C LYS A 21 -14.46 -4.54 28.90
N ARG A 22 -14.80 -5.59 28.14
CA ARG A 22 -15.00 -6.95 28.67
C ARG A 22 -13.68 -7.65 28.96
N ILE A 23 -12.70 -7.51 28.06
CA ILE A 23 -11.39 -8.19 28.16
C ILE A 23 -10.49 -7.51 29.18
N LYS A 24 -10.61 -6.16 29.33
CA LYS A 24 -9.81 -5.30 30.20
C LYS A 24 -8.31 -5.45 29.95
N PRO A 25 -7.82 -5.27 28.71
CA PRO A 25 -6.38 -5.26 28.46
C PRO A 25 -5.76 -3.98 29.07
N ASP A 26 -4.45 -3.99 29.32
CA ASP A 26 -3.72 -2.83 29.83
C ASP A 26 -3.62 -1.71 28.78
N LEU A 27 -3.67 -2.08 27.49
CA LEU A 27 -3.44 -1.20 26.36
C LEU A 27 -4.18 -1.73 25.13
N MET A 28 -4.62 -0.82 24.27
CA MET A 28 -5.11 -1.12 22.92
C MET A 28 -4.20 -0.50 21.86
N HIS A 29 -3.73 -1.31 20.91
CA HIS A 29 -3.01 -0.84 19.74
C HIS A 29 -3.83 -1.05 18.47
N CYS A 30 -4.21 0.05 17.81
CA CYS A 30 -4.84 0.03 16.50
C CYS A 30 -3.78 0.24 15.41
N THR A 31 -3.71 -0.67 14.45
CA THR A 31 -2.61 -0.74 13.46
C THR A 31 -2.97 -0.20 12.08
N SER A 32 -4.15 0.42 11.90
CA SER A 32 -4.68 0.78 10.57
C SER A 32 -5.33 2.16 10.53
N ASN A 33 -4.56 3.23 10.68
CA ASN A 33 -4.95 4.64 10.50
C ASN A 33 -6.17 5.13 11.32
N THR A 34 -7.04 4.25 11.80
CA THR A 34 -8.25 4.60 12.56
C THR A 34 -8.33 3.83 13.87
N ALA A 35 -9.11 4.35 14.82
CA ALA A 35 -9.39 3.72 16.10
C ALA A 35 -10.72 4.23 16.67
N PRO A 36 -11.27 3.59 17.72
CA PRO A 36 -12.46 4.08 18.39
C PRO A 36 -12.28 5.49 18.94
N LEU A 37 -13.29 6.34 18.77
CA LEU A 37 -13.35 7.68 19.40
C LEU A 37 -13.36 7.62 20.92
N HIS A 38 -13.86 6.50 21.46
CA HIS A 38 -13.89 6.22 22.90
C HIS A 38 -13.31 4.83 23.15
N CYS A 39 -12.11 4.80 23.72
CA CYS A 39 -11.45 3.56 24.15
C CYS A 39 -11.39 3.53 25.67
N PRO A 40 -11.84 2.44 26.34
CA PRO A 40 -11.84 2.35 27.80
C PRO A 40 -10.46 2.12 28.43
N VAL A 41 -9.44 1.93 27.62
CA VAL A 41 -8.04 1.72 28.02
C VAL A 41 -7.11 2.65 27.25
N PRO A 42 -5.84 2.83 27.66
CA PRO A 42 -4.87 3.60 26.91
C PRO A 42 -4.78 3.14 25.44
N LEU A 43 -4.79 4.11 24.51
CA LEU A 43 -4.81 3.86 23.07
C LEU A 43 -3.48 4.21 22.44
N VAL A 44 -2.91 3.29 21.69
CA VAL A 44 -1.80 3.52 20.75
C VAL A 44 -2.33 3.34 19.33
N LEU A 45 -1.91 4.20 18.42
CA LEU A 45 -2.31 4.14 17.00
C LEU A 45 -1.08 4.04 16.10
N THR A 46 -1.11 3.18 15.09
CA THR A 46 -0.24 3.32 13.92
C THR A 46 -0.97 4.11 12.85
N LEU A 47 -0.49 5.33 12.59
CA LEU A 47 -0.94 6.22 11.53
C LEU A 47 0.07 6.14 10.39
N HIS A 48 -0.24 5.37 9.34
CA HIS A 48 0.68 5.12 8.23
C HIS A 48 0.89 6.36 7.37
N ASP A 49 -0.19 7.10 7.09
CA ASP A 49 -0.19 8.30 6.28
C ASP A 49 -1.40 9.20 6.59
N ILE A 50 -1.38 10.41 6.02
CA ILE A 50 -2.49 11.37 6.07
C ILE A 50 -3.02 11.73 4.68
N ILE A 51 -2.86 10.86 3.69
CA ILE A 51 -3.30 11.06 2.31
C ILE A 51 -4.80 11.39 2.22
N TYR A 52 -5.62 10.86 3.12
CA TYR A 52 -7.06 11.16 3.19
C TYR A 52 -7.37 12.63 3.50
N LEU A 53 -6.41 13.44 3.97
CA LEU A 53 -6.56 14.88 4.17
C LEU A 53 -6.26 15.70 2.91
N GLU A 54 -5.59 15.12 1.92
CA GLU A 54 -5.26 15.79 0.67
C GLU A 54 -6.46 16.01 -0.23
N LYS A 55 -6.32 16.95 -1.18
CA LYS A 55 -7.31 17.13 -2.24
C LYS A 55 -7.34 15.89 -3.13
N ARG A 56 -8.51 15.40 -3.39
CA ARG A 56 -8.72 14.23 -4.27
C ARG A 56 -8.34 14.58 -5.71
N GLN A 57 -7.52 13.74 -6.33
CA GLN A 57 -7.09 13.91 -7.72
C GLN A 57 -7.94 13.10 -8.72
N SER A 58 -8.84 12.22 -8.29
CA SER A 58 -9.63 11.34 -9.15
C SER A 58 -11.07 11.18 -8.66
N SER A 59 -12.02 11.18 -9.60
CA SER A 59 -13.46 11.04 -9.36
C SER A 59 -13.98 9.60 -9.50
N SER A 60 -13.14 8.63 -9.90
CA SER A 60 -13.57 7.26 -10.23
C SER A 60 -13.31 6.25 -9.11
N GLN A 61 -13.78 6.54 -7.91
CA GLN A 61 -13.69 5.58 -6.81
C GLN A 61 -15.05 4.95 -6.51
N SER A 62 -15.05 3.70 -6.02
CA SER A 62 -16.27 3.06 -5.58
C SER A 62 -16.89 3.82 -4.40
N TRP A 63 -18.23 3.77 -4.26
CA TRP A 63 -18.97 4.36 -3.14
C TRP A 63 -18.41 3.94 -1.77
N TYR A 64 -17.93 2.70 -1.64
CA TYR A 64 -17.29 2.19 -0.44
C TYR A 64 -15.98 2.94 -0.10
N GLN A 65 -15.15 3.21 -1.09
CA GLN A 65 -13.90 3.99 -0.90
C GLN A 65 -14.21 5.44 -0.51
N GLU A 66 -15.29 5.99 -1.04
CA GLU A 66 -15.76 7.33 -0.70
C GLU A 66 -16.21 7.44 0.75
N MET A 67 -17.03 6.49 1.20
CA MET A 67 -17.42 6.41 2.61
C MET A 67 -16.20 6.25 3.53
N GLY A 68 -15.25 5.40 3.18
CA GLY A 68 -14.01 5.21 3.94
C GLY A 68 -13.15 6.48 4.02
N TRP A 69 -13.12 7.28 2.97
CA TRP A 69 -12.43 8.57 2.96
C TRP A 69 -13.08 9.59 3.89
N HIS A 70 -14.41 9.75 3.82
CA HIS A 70 -15.16 10.62 4.73
C HIS A 70 -15.05 10.18 6.19
N TYR A 71 -15.13 8.87 6.44
CA TYR A 71 -14.99 8.30 7.77
C TYR A 71 -13.63 8.66 8.39
N ARG A 72 -12.52 8.48 7.65
CA ARG A 72 -11.18 8.85 8.14
C ARG A 72 -11.06 10.34 8.43
N ARG A 73 -11.55 11.20 7.56
CA ARG A 73 -11.54 12.67 7.77
C ARG A 73 -12.32 13.10 9.00
N LEU A 74 -13.37 12.38 9.35
CA LEU A 74 -14.17 12.64 10.53
C LEU A 74 -13.53 12.11 11.81
N VAL A 75 -13.09 10.85 11.78
CA VAL A 75 -12.67 10.10 12.98
C VAL A 75 -11.24 10.43 13.37
N VAL A 76 -10.30 10.45 12.43
CA VAL A 76 -8.88 10.52 12.76
C VAL A 76 -8.51 11.82 13.49
N PRO A 77 -8.87 13.02 13.05
CA PRO A 77 -8.52 14.25 13.77
C PRO A 77 -9.11 14.31 15.20
N ARG A 78 -10.26 13.65 15.42
CA ARG A 78 -10.93 13.62 16.74
C ARG A 78 -10.37 12.58 17.70
N MET A 79 -9.76 11.55 17.15
CA MET A 79 -9.22 10.42 17.90
C MET A 79 -7.75 10.64 18.27
N LEU A 80 -6.94 11.25 17.40
CA LEU A 80 -5.51 11.46 17.61
C LEU A 80 -5.15 12.13 18.94
N PRO A 81 -5.82 13.21 19.38
CA PRO A 81 -5.50 13.83 20.69
C PRO A 81 -5.71 12.90 21.88
N LYS A 82 -6.52 11.84 21.72
CA LYS A 82 -6.83 10.86 22.76
C LYS A 82 -5.82 9.70 22.82
N CYS A 83 -4.98 9.57 21.82
CA CYS A 83 -3.95 8.54 21.80
C CYS A 83 -2.83 8.84 22.79
N LYS A 84 -2.39 7.85 23.54
CA LYS A 84 -1.20 7.95 24.41
C LYS A 84 0.07 8.08 23.58
N LYS A 85 0.14 7.34 22.47
CA LYS A 85 1.22 7.41 21.48
C LYS A 85 0.64 7.17 20.08
N ILE A 86 1.26 7.81 19.12
CA ILE A 86 1.02 7.62 17.71
C ILE A 86 2.32 7.17 17.07
N ILE A 87 2.28 6.08 16.35
CA ILE A 87 3.40 5.53 15.59
C ILE A 87 3.17 5.86 14.13
N THR A 88 4.18 6.33 13.42
CA THR A 88 4.16 6.43 11.95
C THR A 88 5.36 5.71 11.34
N VAL A 89 5.33 5.48 10.04
CA VAL A 89 6.23 4.53 9.37
C VAL A 89 7.52 5.15 8.85
N SER A 90 7.69 6.49 8.93
CA SER A 90 8.91 7.16 8.49
C SER A 90 9.09 8.53 9.13
N GLN A 91 10.32 9.05 9.14
CA GLN A 91 10.59 10.43 9.58
C GLN A 91 9.95 11.47 8.65
N PHE A 92 9.86 11.16 7.35
CA PHE A 92 9.17 12.01 6.39
C PHE A 92 7.70 12.19 6.77
N GLU A 93 6.99 11.09 7.01
CA GLU A 93 5.57 11.14 7.39
C GLU A 93 5.39 11.73 8.80
N ARG A 94 6.33 11.48 9.72
CA ARG A 94 6.31 12.11 11.04
C ARG A 94 6.32 13.64 10.93
N LYS A 95 7.23 14.20 10.16
CA LYS A 95 7.32 15.66 9.93
C LYS A 95 6.02 16.19 9.35
N ARG A 96 5.50 15.54 8.31
CA ARG A 96 4.26 15.90 7.63
C ARG A 96 3.03 15.86 8.54
N ILE A 97 2.90 14.83 9.36
CA ILE A 97 1.81 14.69 10.34
C ILE A 97 1.86 15.82 11.37
N LEU A 98 3.04 16.15 11.91
CA LEU A 98 3.21 17.23 12.88
C LEU A 98 2.82 18.59 12.27
N GLU A 99 3.23 18.86 11.03
CA GLU A 99 2.95 20.10 10.32
C GLU A 99 1.45 20.27 10.01
N VAL A 100 0.78 19.21 9.58
CA VAL A 100 -0.62 19.25 9.14
C VAL A 100 -1.62 19.14 10.29
N LEU A 101 -1.32 18.33 11.29
CA LEU A 101 -2.24 18.01 12.39
C LEU A 101 -1.89 18.73 13.71
N HIS A 102 -0.77 19.46 13.74
CA HIS A 102 -0.31 20.24 14.91
C HIS A 102 -0.28 19.43 16.22
N LEU A 103 0.13 18.16 16.14
CA LEU A 103 0.22 17.28 17.31
C LEU A 103 1.47 17.62 18.15
N PRO A 104 1.45 17.34 19.46
CA PRO A 104 2.64 17.38 20.30
C PRO A 104 3.71 16.41 19.78
N SER A 105 4.95 16.88 19.62
CA SER A 105 6.04 16.08 19.03
C SER A 105 6.37 14.82 19.83
N GLU A 106 6.18 14.88 21.15
CA GLU A 106 6.38 13.77 22.09
C GLU A 106 5.30 12.68 21.95
N GLN A 107 4.15 13.00 21.37
CA GLN A 107 3.07 12.04 21.14
C GLN A 107 3.33 11.16 19.92
N LEU A 108 4.09 11.65 18.93
CA LEU A 108 4.33 10.99 17.65
C LEU A 108 5.76 10.47 17.52
N VAL A 109 5.89 9.18 17.24
CA VAL A 109 7.18 8.51 17.01
C VAL A 109 7.21 7.84 15.66
N ALA A 110 8.35 7.92 14.96
CA ALA A 110 8.57 7.18 13.72
C ALA A 110 9.22 5.82 14.04
N VAL A 111 8.56 4.75 13.58
CA VAL A 111 9.08 3.39 13.62
C VAL A 111 8.96 2.83 12.20
N TYR A 112 10.11 2.58 11.57
CA TYR A 112 10.14 2.07 10.20
C TYR A 112 9.56 0.67 10.12
N ASN A 113 8.85 0.39 9.03
CA ASN A 113 8.38 -0.96 8.76
C ASN A 113 9.55 -1.91 8.61
N GLY A 114 9.42 -3.08 9.20
CA GLY A 114 10.27 -4.21 8.89
C GLY A 114 9.83 -4.90 7.59
N PHE A 115 10.58 -5.89 7.20
CA PHE A 115 10.24 -6.77 6.09
C PHE A 115 10.23 -8.23 6.58
N ASN A 116 9.47 -9.05 5.88
CA ASN A 116 9.43 -10.49 6.20
C ASN A 116 10.80 -11.11 5.91
N SER A 117 11.33 -11.90 6.85
CA SER A 117 12.60 -12.62 6.72
C SER A 117 12.69 -13.51 5.47
N HIS A 118 11.55 -13.85 4.86
CA HIS A 118 11.48 -14.52 3.57
C HIS A 118 12.12 -13.70 2.44
N PHE A 119 12.05 -12.35 2.51
CA PHE A 119 12.69 -11.46 1.55
C PHE A 119 14.15 -11.19 1.94
N HIS A 120 15.02 -12.11 1.60
CA HIS A 120 16.46 -11.94 1.70
C HIS A 120 17.10 -12.33 0.36
N LEU A 121 18.31 -11.87 0.10
CA LEU A 121 19.03 -12.23 -1.10
C LEU A 121 19.13 -13.76 -1.19
N GLN A 122 18.59 -14.33 -2.23
CA GLN A 122 18.58 -15.76 -2.46
C GLN A 122 19.57 -16.12 -3.58
N PRO A 123 20.13 -17.35 -3.57
CA PRO A 123 20.77 -17.89 -4.74
C PRO A 123 19.80 -17.82 -5.94
N LYS A 124 20.33 -17.65 -7.14
CA LYS A 124 19.52 -17.72 -8.36
C LYS A 124 18.72 -19.01 -8.37
N ALA A 125 17.41 -18.90 -8.51
CA ALA A 125 16.48 -20.01 -8.56
C ALA A 125 15.76 -20.05 -9.92
N PRO A 126 16.48 -20.46 -10.99
CA PRO A 126 15.94 -20.44 -12.35
C PRO A 126 14.70 -21.32 -12.49
N GLU A 127 14.55 -22.37 -11.70
CA GLU A 127 13.37 -23.23 -11.66
C GLU A 127 12.11 -22.47 -11.16
N ILE A 128 12.28 -21.42 -10.36
CA ILE A 128 11.19 -20.56 -9.90
C ILE A 128 10.95 -19.46 -10.93
N THR A 129 11.99 -18.73 -11.35
CA THR A 129 11.83 -17.59 -12.24
C THR A 129 11.27 -17.99 -13.61
N ARG A 130 11.65 -19.16 -14.14
CA ARG A 130 11.16 -19.70 -15.42
C ARG A 130 9.67 -20.06 -15.42
N LYS A 131 9.02 -20.14 -14.28
CA LYS A 131 7.55 -20.25 -14.21
C LYS A 131 6.85 -18.99 -14.73
N TYR A 132 7.52 -17.85 -14.65
CA TYR A 132 6.96 -16.52 -14.89
C TYR A 132 7.57 -15.81 -16.08
N ILE A 133 8.83 -16.11 -16.41
CA ILE A 133 9.56 -15.49 -17.52
C ILE A 133 10.65 -16.42 -18.06
N ASP A 134 10.68 -16.54 -19.38
CA ASP A 134 11.72 -17.29 -20.08
C ASP A 134 12.90 -16.37 -20.45
N SER A 135 13.56 -15.83 -19.43
CA SER A 135 14.75 -15.00 -19.55
C SER A 135 15.51 -14.98 -18.23
N ASP A 136 16.82 -15.13 -18.29
CA ASP A 136 17.68 -15.07 -17.11
C ASP A 136 17.91 -13.63 -16.60
N ASN A 137 17.64 -12.62 -17.44
CA ASN A 137 17.75 -11.21 -17.10
C ASN A 137 16.49 -10.49 -17.56
N TYR A 138 15.87 -9.74 -16.68
CA TYR A 138 14.61 -9.02 -16.92
C TYR A 138 14.50 -7.80 -16.01
N LEU A 139 13.60 -6.90 -16.36
CA LEU A 139 13.13 -5.86 -15.47
C LEU A 139 11.82 -6.34 -14.83
N PHE A 140 11.64 -6.05 -13.55
CA PHE A 140 10.43 -6.47 -12.82
C PHE A 140 9.64 -5.25 -12.34
N PHE A 141 8.34 -5.25 -12.60
CA PHE A 141 7.42 -4.19 -12.17
C PHE A 141 6.16 -4.78 -11.53
N LEU A 142 5.91 -4.43 -10.28
CA LEU A 142 4.62 -4.65 -9.62
C LEU A 142 3.66 -3.53 -10.04
N GLY A 143 2.82 -3.85 -11.03
CA GLY A 143 1.89 -2.92 -11.63
C GLY A 143 0.67 -2.65 -10.77
N ASN A 144 -0.01 -1.55 -11.08
CA ASN A 144 -1.32 -1.23 -10.51
C ASN A 144 -2.03 -0.20 -11.39
N THR A 145 -3.37 -0.23 -11.41
CA THR A 145 -4.18 0.76 -12.12
C THR A 145 -4.39 2.05 -11.33
N ASP A 146 -4.03 2.09 -10.05
CA ASP A 146 -4.11 3.32 -9.25
C ASP A 146 -3.15 4.39 -9.84
N PRO A 147 -3.62 5.60 -10.18
CA PRO A 147 -2.79 6.68 -10.71
C PRO A 147 -1.54 6.99 -9.88
N LYS A 148 -1.58 6.76 -8.56
CA LYS A 148 -0.43 6.94 -7.65
C LYS A 148 0.73 5.98 -7.95
N LYS A 149 0.48 4.85 -8.56
CA LYS A 149 1.51 3.86 -8.95
C LYS A 149 2.21 4.23 -10.25
N ASN A 150 1.64 5.19 -10.98
CA ASN A 150 2.27 5.84 -12.13
C ASN A 150 2.67 4.88 -13.26
N THR A 151 1.91 3.82 -13.46
CA THR A 151 2.13 2.80 -14.49
C THR A 151 2.39 3.37 -15.89
N PRO A 152 1.64 4.41 -16.35
CA PRO A 152 1.92 4.99 -17.68
C PRO A 152 3.34 5.53 -17.82
N ARG A 153 3.89 6.20 -16.78
CA ARG A 153 5.27 6.69 -16.84
C ARG A 153 6.31 5.59 -16.78
N VAL A 154 6.04 4.49 -16.07
CA VAL A 154 6.91 3.31 -16.09
C VAL A 154 7.01 2.74 -17.50
N LEU A 155 5.87 2.59 -18.20
CA LEU A 155 5.84 2.10 -19.57
C LEU A 155 6.53 3.06 -20.55
N LYS A 156 6.36 4.37 -20.42
CA LYS A 156 7.11 5.37 -21.19
C LYS A 156 8.63 5.26 -20.94
N ALA A 157 9.04 5.16 -19.69
CA ALA A 157 10.45 4.99 -19.34
C ALA A 157 11.02 3.70 -19.92
N TYR A 158 10.25 2.62 -19.93
CA TYR A 158 10.63 1.36 -20.54
C TYR A 158 10.74 1.48 -22.07
N SER A 159 9.83 2.20 -22.74
CA SER A 159 9.94 2.51 -24.18
C SER A 159 11.25 3.25 -24.49
N GLU A 160 11.59 4.26 -23.71
CA GLU A 160 12.86 4.98 -23.86
C GLU A 160 14.09 4.11 -23.58
N TYR A 161 14.00 3.20 -22.60
CA TYR A 161 15.04 2.20 -22.34
C TYR A 161 15.26 1.32 -23.55
N LEU A 162 14.21 0.78 -24.19
CA LEU A 162 14.32 -0.08 -25.37
C LEU A 162 14.95 0.64 -26.57
N LYS A 163 14.77 1.97 -26.69
CA LYS A 163 15.38 2.77 -27.77
C LYS A 163 16.86 3.01 -27.55
N ARG A 164 17.29 3.15 -26.29
CA ARG A 164 18.65 3.60 -25.94
C ARG A 164 19.58 2.47 -25.51
N SER A 165 19.03 1.36 -24.99
CA SER A 165 19.83 0.26 -24.48
C SER A 165 20.23 -0.72 -25.58
N GLU A 166 21.49 -1.15 -25.55
CA GLU A 166 21.95 -2.27 -26.36
C GLU A 166 21.33 -3.60 -25.90
N LYS A 167 21.17 -3.78 -24.58
CA LYS A 167 20.50 -4.94 -23.99
C LYS A 167 19.02 -4.64 -23.83
N LYS A 168 18.19 -5.20 -24.67
CA LYS A 168 16.73 -5.06 -24.62
C LYS A 168 16.14 -6.12 -23.70
N LEU A 169 16.21 -5.90 -22.38
CA LEU A 169 15.65 -6.82 -21.40
C LEU A 169 14.11 -6.77 -21.44
N PRO A 170 13.42 -7.92 -21.33
CA PRO A 170 11.97 -7.95 -21.22
C PRO A 170 11.52 -7.35 -19.88
N LEU A 171 10.31 -6.76 -19.86
CA LEU A 171 9.66 -6.25 -18.65
C LEU A 171 8.59 -7.23 -18.20
N LEU A 172 8.80 -7.83 -17.03
CA LEU A 172 7.83 -8.66 -16.33
C LEU A 172 6.89 -7.77 -15.51
N ILE A 173 5.60 -7.77 -15.83
CA ILE A 173 4.58 -6.94 -15.17
C ILE A 173 3.63 -7.85 -14.39
N ALA A 174 3.72 -7.82 -13.07
CA ALA A 174 2.81 -8.52 -12.16
C ALA A 174 1.62 -7.65 -11.74
N ASP A 175 0.56 -8.29 -11.25
CA ASP A 175 -0.66 -7.68 -10.70
C ASP A 175 -1.46 -6.77 -11.66
N LEU A 176 -1.15 -6.81 -12.95
CA LEU A 176 -1.93 -6.12 -13.98
C LEU A 176 -2.38 -7.10 -15.08
N LYS A 177 -3.59 -6.89 -15.56
CA LYS A 177 -4.10 -7.61 -16.71
C LYS A 177 -3.60 -6.97 -18.00
N GLU A 178 -3.38 -7.80 -19.01
CA GLU A 178 -2.88 -7.37 -20.31
C GLU A 178 -3.78 -6.32 -20.97
N ASP A 179 -5.11 -6.47 -20.88
CA ASP A 179 -6.09 -5.53 -21.42
C ASP A 179 -6.02 -4.11 -20.81
N ALA A 180 -5.62 -4.03 -19.53
CA ALA A 180 -5.39 -2.74 -18.88
C ALA A 180 -4.11 -2.07 -19.38
N ILE A 181 -3.08 -2.85 -19.68
CA ILE A 181 -1.82 -2.35 -20.25
C ILE A 181 -2.05 -1.94 -21.72
N ASP A 182 -2.75 -2.71 -22.50
CA ASP A 182 -3.03 -2.38 -23.92
C ASP A 182 -3.67 -1.00 -24.07
N ARG A 183 -4.66 -0.68 -23.22
CA ARG A 183 -5.27 0.66 -23.20
C ARG A 183 -4.24 1.77 -22.93
N ILE A 184 -3.35 1.56 -21.94
CA ILE A 184 -2.31 2.54 -21.64
C ILE A 184 -1.32 2.68 -22.80
N LEU A 185 -0.94 1.58 -23.46
CA LEU A 185 -0.03 1.61 -24.60
C LEU A 185 -0.63 2.39 -25.80
N GLU A 186 -1.93 2.23 -26.04
CA GLU A 186 -2.68 2.97 -27.08
C GLU A 186 -2.75 4.47 -26.74
N GLU A 187 -3.20 4.81 -25.52
CA GLU A 187 -3.29 6.20 -25.04
C GLU A 187 -1.96 6.93 -25.11
N GLU A 188 -0.85 6.25 -24.76
CA GLU A 188 0.48 6.84 -24.72
C GLU A 188 1.25 6.69 -26.06
N LYS A 189 0.67 6.01 -27.06
CA LYS A 189 1.24 5.76 -28.42
C LYS A 189 2.61 5.04 -28.38
N ILE A 190 2.70 4.01 -27.56
CA ILE A 190 3.90 3.18 -27.34
C ILE A 190 3.59 1.68 -27.50
N THR A 191 2.73 1.33 -28.45
CA THR A 191 2.29 -0.05 -28.70
C THR A 191 3.42 -0.96 -29.20
N ASP A 192 4.47 -0.39 -29.75
CA ASP A 192 5.68 -1.08 -30.24
C ASP A 192 6.42 -1.86 -29.17
N ILE A 193 6.29 -1.48 -27.89
CA ILE A 193 6.96 -2.19 -26.78
C ILE A 193 6.22 -3.46 -26.33
N LYS A 194 4.99 -3.71 -26.80
CA LYS A 194 4.15 -4.84 -26.34
C LYS A 194 4.85 -6.19 -26.44
N SER A 195 5.56 -6.46 -27.51
CA SER A 195 6.31 -7.71 -27.71
C SER A 195 7.38 -7.98 -26.63
N SER A 196 7.86 -6.94 -25.96
CA SER A 196 8.88 -7.01 -24.90
C SER A 196 8.27 -7.11 -23.50
N LEU A 197 6.93 -7.04 -23.35
CA LEU A 197 6.24 -7.18 -22.07
C LEU A 197 5.90 -8.65 -21.79
N ARG A 198 5.93 -9.01 -20.52
CA ARG A 198 5.54 -10.36 -20.05
C ARG A 198 4.53 -10.22 -18.91
N PHE A 199 3.45 -10.98 -18.98
CA PHE A 199 2.32 -10.96 -18.06
C PHE A 199 2.17 -12.32 -17.38
N PRO A 200 2.81 -12.53 -16.22
CA PRO A 200 2.84 -13.83 -15.55
C PRO A 200 1.51 -14.19 -14.88
N GLY A 201 0.55 -13.24 -14.83
CA GLY A 201 -0.63 -13.38 -14.00
C GLY A 201 -0.31 -13.23 -12.51
N TYR A 202 -0.93 -14.09 -11.68
CA TYR A 202 -0.68 -14.12 -10.24
C TYR A 202 0.68 -14.72 -9.93
N ILE A 203 1.48 -14.01 -9.13
CA ILE A 203 2.76 -14.49 -8.59
C ILE A 203 2.57 -14.85 -7.12
N ALA A 204 2.96 -16.07 -6.75
CA ALA A 204 2.93 -16.50 -5.35
C ALA A 204 3.92 -15.68 -4.52
N ASN A 205 3.50 -15.24 -3.32
CA ASN A 205 4.37 -14.47 -2.42
C ASN A 205 5.68 -15.21 -2.07
N THR A 206 5.64 -16.55 -2.03
CA THR A 206 6.82 -17.41 -1.81
C THR A 206 7.85 -17.32 -2.94
N ASP A 207 7.42 -17.00 -4.16
CA ASP A 207 8.26 -16.96 -5.35
C ASP A 207 8.81 -15.54 -5.61
N LEU A 208 8.21 -14.50 -4.99
CA LEU A 208 8.62 -13.11 -5.20
C LEU A 208 10.08 -12.85 -4.82
N ALA A 209 10.59 -13.45 -3.76
CA ALA A 209 11.98 -13.27 -3.33
C ALA A 209 12.96 -13.73 -4.41
N ALA A 210 12.66 -14.84 -5.11
CA ALA A 210 13.48 -15.33 -6.22
C ALA A 210 13.41 -14.43 -7.45
N LEU A 211 12.25 -13.79 -7.69
CA LEU A 211 12.11 -12.83 -8.81
C LEU A 211 12.82 -11.50 -8.56
N TYR A 212 13.08 -11.14 -7.31
CA TYR A 212 13.85 -9.94 -6.92
C TYR A 212 15.36 -10.19 -6.84
N SER A 213 15.83 -11.44 -6.86
CA SER A 213 17.23 -11.81 -6.73
C SER A 213 17.90 -12.04 -8.09
#